data_74b388461af221e60c20ad1a76871571
#
_entry.id   74b388461af221e60c20ad1a76871571
#
_cell.length_a   1.000
_cell.length_b   1.000
_cell.length_c   1.000
_cell.angle_alpha   90.00
_cell.angle_beta   90.00
_cell.angle_gamma   90.00
#
_symmetry.space_group_name_H-M   'P 1'
#
loop_
_entity.id
_entity.type
_entity.pdbx_description
1 polymer ?
#
loop_
_entity_poly.entity_id
_entity_poly.type
_entity_poly.pdbx_seq_one_letter_code
_entity_poly.pdbx_strand_id
1 'polypeptide(L)'
;MARRTLSQNFLADPAAVARLVRAARPQPDGLLIEVGAGRGVLTEALAPHCRELLTYEIDRHLIPGLRARFADRPQVRVVHQDFLAARPPRVPFAVAANVPYGRTADIVAWCLRAPRLTSATLLTQLEYARKRTGGYGRWSLLTVRSWPEFEWRMCGRVGRHAFRPVPRVDSGILRLERRTRPLIEGAPARAAYRDLVELGFSGTGGTLFASLRRAVPARRLTEGFRRAGLAQDTVVAFASPAQWLTLFRTVRPDAG
;
A
#
# COMPACT_ATOMS: atom_id res chain seq x y z
N MET A 1 -28.39 -11.92 16.98
CA MET A 1 -27.43 -11.11 16.19
C MET A 1 -26.22 -11.98 15.86
N ALA A 2 -26.03 -12.34 14.59
CA ALA A 2 -24.93 -13.20 14.16
C ALA A 2 -23.60 -12.53 14.48
N ARG A 3 -22.73 -13.20 15.24
CA ARG A 3 -21.32 -12.85 15.43
C ARG A 3 -20.70 -12.69 14.03
N ARG A 4 -20.41 -11.45 13.59
CA ARG A 4 -19.46 -11.22 12.51
C ARG A 4 -18.13 -11.79 13.00
N THR A 5 -17.82 -13.01 12.59
CA THR A 5 -16.52 -13.63 12.83
C THR A 5 -15.51 -12.76 12.07
N LEU A 6 -14.78 -11.92 12.81
CA LEU A 6 -13.62 -11.23 12.28
C LEU A 6 -12.68 -12.33 11.77
N SER A 7 -12.47 -12.42 10.46
CA SER A 7 -11.60 -13.44 9.84
C SER A 7 -10.15 -13.11 10.21
N GLN A 8 -9.76 -13.45 11.44
CA GLN A 8 -8.45 -13.14 12.01
C GLN A 8 -7.52 -14.34 11.83
N ASN A 9 -6.47 -14.14 11.03
CA ASN A 9 -5.35 -15.07 10.96
C ASN A 9 -4.17 -14.43 11.72
N PHE A 10 -3.92 -14.90 12.93
CA PHE A 10 -2.85 -14.38 13.77
C PHE A 10 -1.50 -14.88 13.28
N LEU A 11 -0.55 -13.98 13.06
CA LEU A 11 0.82 -14.33 12.74
C LEU A 11 1.46 -14.98 13.97
N ALA A 12 1.95 -16.22 13.81
CA ALA A 12 2.46 -17.05 14.90
C ALA A 12 3.92 -17.48 14.71
N ASP A 13 4.46 -17.40 13.49
CA ASP A 13 5.84 -17.76 13.18
C ASP A 13 6.80 -16.59 13.50
N PRO A 14 7.74 -16.75 14.45
CA PRO A 14 8.71 -15.71 14.80
C PRO A 14 9.58 -15.26 13.64
N ALA A 15 9.95 -16.16 12.72
CA ALA A 15 10.75 -15.81 11.55
C ALA A 15 9.96 -14.91 10.58
N ALA A 16 8.67 -15.17 10.43
CA ALA A 16 7.80 -14.32 9.61
C ALA A 16 7.57 -12.94 10.26
N VAL A 17 7.41 -12.88 11.60
CA VAL A 17 7.36 -11.61 12.36
C VAL A 17 8.64 -10.82 12.14
N ALA A 18 9.80 -11.41 12.35
CA ALA A 18 11.09 -10.75 12.16
C ALA A 18 11.30 -10.24 10.73
N ARG A 19 10.81 -10.98 9.70
CA ARG A 19 10.83 -10.52 8.31
C ARG A 19 9.95 -9.29 8.09
N LEU A 20 8.75 -9.27 8.69
CA LEU A 20 7.84 -8.13 8.59
C LEU A 20 8.45 -6.89 9.26
N VAL A 21 9.03 -7.02 10.44
CA VAL A 21 9.73 -5.94 11.16
C VAL A 21 10.90 -5.39 10.32
N ARG A 22 11.77 -6.29 9.79
CA ARG A 22 12.87 -5.86 8.91
C ARG A 22 12.37 -5.14 7.66
N ALA A 23 11.29 -5.61 7.05
CA ALA A 23 10.69 -4.95 5.89
C ALA A 23 10.07 -3.60 6.25
N ALA A 24 9.52 -3.45 7.44
CA ALA A 24 8.93 -2.19 7.92
C ALA A 24 9.96 -1.09 8.13
N ARG A 25 11.22 -1.43 8.46
CA ARG A 25 12.31 -0.47 8.73
C ARG A 25 11.86 0.64 9.67
N PRO A 26 11.33 0.31 10.86
CA PRO A 26 10.89 1.33 11.79
C PRO A 26 12.05 2.27 12.16
N GLN A 27 11.73 3.53 12.42
CA GLN A 27 12.74 4.52 12.82
C GLN A 27 12.74 4.64 14.35
N PRO A 28 13.93 4.60 15.02
CA PRO A 28 14.00 4.62 16.48
C PRO A 28 13.35 5.84 17.13
N ASP A 29 13.37 6.98 16.46
CA ASP A 29 12.76 8.24 16.88
C ASP A 29 11.37 8.49 16.29
N GLY A 30 10.86 7.54 15.50
CA GLY A 30 9.64 7.66 14.72
C GLY A 30 8.37 7.25 15.47
N LEU A 31 7.24 7.72 14.91
CA LEU A 31 5.90 7.23 15.24
C LEU A 31 5.55 6.07 14.30
N LEU A 32 5.19 4.94 14.89
CA LEU A 32 4.73 3.76 14.17
C LEU A 32 3.28 3.46 14.54
N ILE A 33 2.49 3.08 13.55
CA ILE A 33 1.11 2.62 13.75
C ILE A 33 1.02 1.15 13.36
N GLU A 34 0.46 0.34 14.25
CA GLU A 34 0.06 -1.02 13.95
C GLU A 34 -1.45 -1.11 13.77
N VAL A 35 -1.90 -1.82 12.74
CA VAL A 35 -3.32 -2.05 12.45
C VAL A 35 -3.68 -3.49 12.75
N GLY A 36 -4.56 -3.70 13.74
CA GLY A 36 -4.98 -5.01 14.20
C GLY A 36 -3.92 -5.68 15.07
N ALA A 37 -3.78 -5.21 16.31
CA ALA A 37 -2.81 -5.74 17.28
C ALA A 37 -2.97 -7.25 17.53
N GLY A 38 -4.19 -7.76 17.45
CA GLY A 38 -4.52 -9.14 17.73
C GLY A 38 -4.08 -9.54 19.13
N ARG A 39 -3.18 -10.52 19.21
CA ARG A 39 -2.61 -10.97 20.49
C ARG A 39 -1.32 -10.23 20.90
N GLY A 40 -0.93 -9.20 20.17
CA GLY A 40 0.24 -8.38 20.48
C GLY A 40 1.60 -8.97 20.03
N VAL A 41 1.61 -9.99 19.19
CA VAL A 41 2.86 -10.63 18.74
C VAL A 41 3.70 -9.69 17.89
N LEU A 42 3.08 -9.00 16.96
CA LEU A 42 3.76 -8.01 16.12
C LEU A 42 4.04 -6.72 16.91
N THR A 43 3.13 -6.30 17.79
CA THR A 43 3.34 -5.17 18.73
C THR A 43 4.63 -5.33 19.53
N GLU A 44 4.82 -6.51 20.13
CA GLU A 44 6.02 -6.85 20.92
C GLU A 44 7.30 -6.71 20.09
N ALA A 45 7.27 -7.20 18.85
CA ALA A 45 8.42 -7.17 17.95
C ALA A 45 8.72 -5.76 17.40
N LEU A 46 7.71 -4.90 17.28
CA LEU A 46 7.86 -3.53 16.76
C LEU A 46 8.29 -2.54 17.85
N ALA A 47 7.81 -2.71 19.08
CA ALA A 47 7.99 -1.75 20.19
C ALA A 47 9.45 -1.34 20.46
N PRO A 48 10.48 -2.23 20.39
CA PRO A 48 11.86 -1.86 20.60
C PRO A 48 12.47 -0.96 19.52
N HIS A 49 11.80 -0.79 18.39
CA HIS A 49 12.35 -0.17 17.18
C HIS A 49 11.75 1.20 16.85
N CYS A 50 10.93 1.78 17.72
CA CYS A 50 10.31 3.09 17.51
C CYS A 50 10.14 3.84 18.83
N ARG A 51 10.05 5.16 18.74
CA ARG A 51 9.83 6.02 19.91
C ARG A 51 8.41 5.88 20.46
N GLU A 52 7.44 5.74 19.57
CA GLU A 52 6.02 5.61 19.91
C GLU A 52 5.35 4.60 18.97
N LEU A 53 4.58 3.67 19.53
CA LEU A 53 3.79 2.68 18.82
C LEU A 53 2.32 2.82 19.18
N LEU A 54 1.51 3.29 18.24
CA LEU A 54 0.05 3.27 18.36
C LEU A 54 -0.47 1.96 17.78
N THR A 55 -0.94 1.06 18.61
CA THR A 55 -1.50 -0.22 18.16
C THR A 55 -3.02 -0.22 18.24
N TYR A 56 -3.67 -0.26 17.08
CA TYR A 56 -5.12 -0.25 16.94
C TYR A 56 -5.69 -1.67 16.98
N GLU A 57 -6.73 -1.86 17.79
CA GLU A 57 -7.50 -3.11 17.83
C GLU A 57 -8.99 -2.79 17.93
N ILE A 58 -9.81 -3.47 17.13
CA ILE A 58 -11.27 -3.29 17.11
C ILE A 58 -11.99 -4.29 18.02
N ASP A 59 -11.35 -5.45 18.27
CA ASP A 59 -11.94 -6.48 19.14
C ASP A 59 -11.77 -6.11 20.62
N ARG A 60 -12.90 -5.69 21.24
CA ARG A 60 -12.93 -5.33 22.65
C ARG A 60 -12.43 -6.44 23.59
N HIS A 61 -12.54 -7.69 23.18
CA HIS A 61 -12.15 -8.84 24.01
C HIS A 61 -10.62 -9.00 24.11
N LEU A 62 -9.86 -8.45 23.15
CA LEU A 62 -8.40 -8.48 23.15
C LEU A 62 -7.78 -7.29 23.93
N ILE A 63 -8.51 -6.20 24.08
CA ILE A 63 -7.99 -4.96 24.69
C ILE A 63 -7.46 -5.14 26.12
N PRO A 64 -8.16 -5.81 27.07
CA PRO A 64 -7.63 -5.97 28.43
C PRO A 64 -6.29 -6.71 28.45
N GLY A 65 -6.19 -7.81 27.67
CA GLY A 65 -4.94 -8.58 27.56
C GLY A 65 -3.79 -7.81 26.95
N LEU A 66 -4.07 -7.00 25.91
CA LEU A 66 -3.08 -6.12 25.28
C LEU A 66 -2.59 -5.05 26.26
N ARG A 67 -3.48 -4.37 26.97
CA ARG A 67 -3.12 -3.36 27.96
C ARG A 67 -2.28 -3.93 29.11
N ALA A 68 -2.66 -5.10 29.62
CA ALA A 68 -1.89 -5.79 30.65
C ALA A 68 -0.49 -6.19 30.14
N ARG A 69 -0.40 -6.74 28.91
CA ARG A 69 0.86 -7.17 28.31
C ARG A 69 1.87 -6.03 28.11
N PHE A 70 1.39 -4.83 27.80
CA PHE A 70 2.23 -3.68 27.49
C PHE A 70 2.20 -2.59 28.58
N ALA A 71 1.75 -2.92 29.80
CA ALA A 71 1.69 -1.98 30.92
C ALA A 71 3.07 -1.34 31.22
N ASP A 72 4.13 -2.15 31.16
CA ASP A 72 5.52 -1.73 31.44
C ASP A 72 6.26 -1.23 30.18
N ARG A 73 5.54 -0.94 29.09
CA ARG A 73 6.10 -0.46 27.82
C ARG A 73 5.54 0.93 27.49
N PRO A 74 6.08 2.01 28.05
CA PRO A 74 5.51 3.36 27.94
C PRO A 74 5.42 3.87 26.50
N GLN A 75 6.24 3.35 25.59
CA GLN A 75 6.19 3.67 24.16
C GLN A 75 5.00 3.03 23.43
N VAL A 76 4.30 2.02 24.01
CA VAL A 76 3.18 1.31 23.39
C VAL A 76 1.86 1.85 23.88
N ARG A 77 1.04 2.37 22.99
CA ARG A 77 -0.30 2.84 23.28
C ARG A 77 -1.35 1.98 22.59
N VAL A 78 -2.12 1.22 23.37
CA VAL A 78 -3.23 0.39 22.85
C VAL A 78 -4.48 1.26 22.64
N VAL A 79 -4.94 1.34 21.40
CA VAL A 79 -6.09 2.14 20.97
C VAL A 79 -7.25 1.21 20.59
N HIS A 80 -8.33 1.23 21.38
CA HIS A 80 -9.56 0.51 21.06
C HIS A 80 -10.38 1.31 20.05
N GLN A 81 -10.16 1.08 18.76
CA GLN A 81 -10.85 1.80 17.68
C GLN A 81 -10.71 1.05 16.36
N ASP A 82 -11.72 1.19 15.47
CA ASP A 82 -11.52 0.85 14.05
C ASP A 82 -10.49 1.83 13.45
N PHE A 83 -9.36 1.27 13.00
CA PHE A 83 -8.30 2.06 12.37
C PHE A 83 -8.79 2.90 11.18
N LEU A 84 -9.73 2.40 10.40
CA LEU A 84 -10.26 3.12 9.24
C LEU A 84 -11.06 4.36 9.60
N ALA A 85 -11.56 4.45 10.84
CA ALA A 85 -12.19 5.64 11.40
C ALA A 85 -11.18 6.62 12.05
N ALA A 86 -9.91 6.21 12.17
CA ALA A 86 -8.89 7.05 12.77
C ALA A 86 -8.47 8.19 11.84
N ARG A 87 -8.23 9.37 12.43
CA ARG A 87 -7.61 10.48 11.70
C ARG A 87 -6.11 10.25 11.59
N PRO A 88 -5.50 10.46 10.40
CA PRO A 88 -4.06 10.37 10.25
C PRO A 88 -3.32 11.36 11.16
N PRO A 89 -2.17 10.96 11.76
CA PRO A 89 -1.33 11.87 12.52
C PRO A 89 -0.90 13.09 11.69
N ARG A 90 -0.68 14.21 12.38
CA ARG A 90 -0.16 15.45 11.77
C ARG A 90 1.38 15.49 11.67
N VAL A 91 2.05 14.53 12.29
CA VAL A 91 3.51 14.33 12.24
C VAL A 91 3.84 13.17 11.28
N PRO A 92 5.09 13.07 10.78
CA PRO A 92 5.52 11.92 9.99
C PRO A 92 5.33 10.61 10.76
N PHE A 93 4.82 9.58 10.10
CA PHE A 93 4.59 8.27 10.70
C PHE A 93 4.69 7.14 9.67
N ALA A 94 4.96 5.95 10.17
CA ALA A 94 4.90 4.71 9.37
C ALA A 94 3.77 3.80 9.84
N VAL A 95 3.38 2.85 8.99
CA VAL A 95 2.41 1.80 9.32
C VAL A 95 3.06 0.44 9.13
N ALA A 96 2.87 -0.48 10.07
CA ALA A 96 3.20 -1.89 9.95
C ALA A 96 2.02 -2.75 10.41
N ALA A 97 1.62 -3.77 9.64
CA ALA A 97 0.42 -4.53 10.00
C ALA A 97 0.37 -5.92 9.37
N ASN A 98 -0.21 -6.85 10.12
CA ASN A 98 -0.80 -8.08 9.57
C ASN A 98 -2.28 -7.81 9.31
N VAL A 99 -2.62 -7.36 8.09
CA VAL A 99 -3.96 -6.85 7.80
C VAL A 99 -4.99 -7.96 7.56
N PRO A 100 -6.24 -7.81 8.05
CA PRO A 100 -7.32 -8.68 7.63
C PRO A 100 -7.50 -8.60 6.10
N TYR A 101 -7.48 -9.75 5.42
CA TYR A 101 -7.47 -9.78 3.95
C TYR A 101 -8.63 -9.02 3.32
N GLY A 102 -9.83 -9.12 3.92
CA GLY A 102 -11.03 -8.41 3.44
C GLY A 102 -10.99 -6.88 3.59
N ARG A 103 -10.02 -6.34 4.36
CA ARG A 103 -9.89 -4.90 4.61
C ARG A 103 -8.61 -4.31 3.99
N THR A 104 -7.83 -5.15 3.28
CA THR A 104 -6.54 -4.72 2.69
C THR A 104 -6.69 -3.49 1.79
N ALA A 105 -7.69 -3.49 0.91
CA ALA A 105 -7.91 -2.38 -0.02
C ALA A 105 -8.24 -1.06 0.70
N ASP A 106 -9.08 -1.12 1.74
CA ASP A 106 -9.48 0.05 2.53
C ASP A 106 -8.28 0.63 3.30
N ILE A 107 -7.47 -0.25 3.93
CA ILE A 107 -6.26 0.15 4.67
C ILE A 107 -5.24 0.79 3.73
N VAL A 108 -5.00 0.20 2.57
CA VAL A 108 -4.11 0.78 1.54
C VAL A 108 -4.64 2.14 1.07
N ALA A 109 -5.94 2.26 0.82
CA ALA A 109 -6.55 3.52 0.42
C ALA A 109 -6.42 4.60 1.52
N TRP A 110 -6.59 4.22 2.80
CA TRP A 110 -6.35 5.12 3.93
C TRP A 110 -4.88 5.58 3.95
N CYS A 111 -3.91 4.66 3.80
CA CYS A 111 -2.49 4.97 3.75
C CYS A 111 -2.14 5.95 2.62
N LEU A 112 -2.68 5.74 1.41
CA LEU A 112 -2.41 6.61 0.26
C LEU A 112 -2.96 8.03 0.46
N ARG A 113 -4.08 8.17 1.20
CA ARG A 113 -4.67 9.49 1.51
C ARG A 113 -4.00 10.22 2.67
N ALA A 114 -3.25 9.51 3.51
CA ALA A 114 -2.65 10.09 4.71
C ALA A 114 -1.46 11.02 4.34
N PRO A 115 -1.53 12.33 4.60
CA PRO A 115 -0.55 13.29 4.05
C PRO A 115 0.85 13.16 4.66
N ARG A 116 0.94 12.67 5.89
CA ARG A 116 2.21 12.51 6.63
C ARG A 116 2.72 11.08 6.70
N LEU A 117 2.08 10.14 5.99
CA LEU A 117 2.58 8.78 5.90
C LEU A 117 3.95 8.77 5.20
N THR A 118 4.94 8.15 5.82
CA THR A 118 6.27 7.91 5.23
C THR A 118 6.34 6.56 4.54
N SER A 119 5.80 5.51 5.19
CA SER A 119 5.71 4.17 4.60
C SER A 119 4.60 3.34 5.25
N ALA A 120 4.12 2.33 4.50
CA ALA A 120 3.25 1.30 5.03
C ALA A 120 3.78 -0.09 4.61
N THR A 121 4.00 -0.97 5.58
CA THR A 121 4.44 -2.34 5.36
C THR A 121 3.35 -3.29 5.85
N LEU A 122 2.71 -3.95 4.91
CA LEU A 122 1.48 -4.70 5.13
C LEU A 122 1.67 -6.16 4.74
N LEU A 123 1.36 -7.07 5.65
CA LEU A 123 1.24 -8.49 5.34
C LEU A 123 -0.16 -8.75 4.79
N THR A 124 -0.26 -9.01 3.49
CA THR A 124 -1.51 -9.14 2.73
C THR A 124 -1.59 -10.50 2.06
N GLN A 125 -2.70 -10.82 1.38
CA GLN A 125 -2.70 -11.96 0.46
C GLN A 125 -1.59 -11.81 -0.58
N LEU A 126 -0.91 -12.91 -0.91
CA LEU A 126 0.19 -12.93 -1.86
C LEU A 126 -0.22 -12.39 -3.24
N GLU A 127 -1.42 -12.75 -3.69
CA GLU A 127 -1.96 -12.29 -4.97
C GLU A 127 -2.17 -10.77 -4.97
N TYR A 128 -2.70 -10.22 -3.87
CA TYR A 128 -2.86 -8.77 -3.73
C TYR A 128 -1.51 -8.05 -3.85
N ALA A 129 -0.48 -8.51 -3.12
CA ALA A 129 0.85 -7.93 -3.17
C ALA A 129 1.46 -7.99 -4.58
N ARG A 130 1.36 -9.15 -5.25
CA ARG A 130 1.83 -9.33 -6.63
C ARG A 130 1.12 -8.41 -7.62
N LYS A 131 -0.21 -8.30 -7.52
CA LYS A 131 -1.00 -7.40 -8.37
C LYS A 131 -0.59 -5.93 -8.24
N ARG A 132 -0.11 -5.50 -7.05
CA ARG A 132 0.32 -4.13 -6.80
C ARG A 132 1.76 -3.85 -7.21
N THR A 133 2.58 -4.87 -7.40
CA THR A 133 4.01 -4.74 -7.69
C THR A 133 4.42 -5.25 -9.08
N GLY A 134 3.45 -5.47 -9.97
CA GLY A 134 3.72 -5.93 -11.34
C GLY A 134 4.16 -7.39 -11.43
N GLY A 135 3.94 -8.20 -10.38
CA GLY A 135 4.44 -9.57 -10.28
C GLY A 135 3.87 -10.57 -11.30
N TYR A 136 2.92 -10.16 -12.13
CA TYR A 136 2.39 -10.95 -13.25
C TYR A 136 2.61 -10.26 -14.60
N GLY A 137 3.58 -9.35 -14.70
CA GLY A 137 3.75 -8.49 -15.88
C GLY A 137 2.58 -7.50 -16.07
N ARG A 138 1.67 -7.40 -15.11
CA ARG A 138 0.48 -6.56 -15.18
C ARG A 138 0.44 -5.56 -14.04
N TRP A 139 0.05 -4.33 -14.35
CA TRP A 139 -0.03 -3.23 -13.41
C TRP A 139 -1.47 -2.83 -13.15
N SER A 140 -1.75 -2.43 -11.92
CA SER A 140 -3.09 -2.01 -11.53
C SER A 140 -3.24 -0.49 -11.63
N LEU A 141 -4.46 -0.01 -11.91
CA LEU A 141 -4.80 1.41 -11.86
C LEU A 141 -4.25 2.08 -10.59
N LEU A 142 -4.48 1.48 -9.42
CA LEU A 142 -4.06 2.06 -8.14
C LEU A 142 -2.55 2.27 -8.07
N THR A 143 -1.76 1.29 -8.52
CA THR A 143 -0.30 1.38 -8.52
C THR A 143 0.19 2.44 -9.49
N VAL A 144 -0.26 2.41 -10.74
CA VAL A 144 0.13 3.38 -11.76
C VAL A 144 -0.25 4.80 -11.34
N ARG A 145 -1.49 4.99 -10.88
CA ARG A 145 -2.01 6.30 -10.46
C ARG A 145 -1.23 6.91 -9.29
N SER A 146 -0.79 6.10 -8.33
CA SER A 146 -0.04 6.55 -7.15
C SER A 146 1.48 6.56 -7.36
N TRP A 147 1.98 6.03 -8.46
CA TRP A 147 3.41 5.86 -8.70
C TRP A 147 4.26 7.12 -8.61
N PRO A 148 3.81 8.30 -9.03
CA PRO A 148 4.59 9.52 -8.86
C PRO A 148 4.91 9.86 -7.40
N GLU A 149 4.05 9.46 -6.47
CA GLU A 149 4.17 9.81 -5.05
C GLU A 149 4.63 8.64 -4.17
N PHE A 150 4.44 7.39 -4.63
CA PHE A 150 4.76 6.19 -3.85
C PHE A 150 5.55 5.18 -4.66
N GLU A 151 6.49 4.54 -4.00
CA GLU A 151 7.12 3.32 -4.47
C GLU A 151 6.41 2.10 -3.88
N TRP A 152 6.21 1.06 -4.71
CA TRP A 152 5.57 -0.18 -4.32
C TRP A 152 6.56 -1.33 -4.47
N ARG A 153 6.80 -2.06 -3.38
CA ARG A 153 7.75 -3.18 -3.36
C ARG A 153 7.15 -4.43 -2.75
N MET A 154 7.48 -5.57 -3.32
CA MET A 154 7.28 -6.89 -2.74
C MET A 154 8.51 -7.23 -1.91
N CYS A 155 8.38 -7.29 -0.57
CA CYS A 155 9.49 -7.51 0.36
C CYS A 155 9.64 -8.97 0.79
N GLY A 156 8.80 -9.86 0.29
CA GLY A 156 8.90 -11.29 0.56
C GLY A 156 7.56 -12.01 0.60
N ARG A 157 7.61 -13.35 0.60
CA ARG A 157 6.47 -14.25 0.73
C ARG A 157 6.47 -14.87 2.12
N VAL A 158 5.30 -15.01 2.72
CA VAL A 158 5.07 -15.71 3.99
C VAL A 158 4.10 -16.86 3.74
N GLY A 159 4.54 -18.09 4.02
CA GLY A 159 3.70 -19.27 3.84
C GLY A 159 2.51 -19.27 4.81
N ARG A 160 1.38 -19.83 4.37
CA ARG A 160 0.14 -19.89 5.15
C ARG A 160 0.30 -20.58 6.52
N HIS A 161 1.26 -21.47 6.67
CA HIS A 161 1.53 -22.19 7.93
C HIS A 161 2.13 -21.29 9.03
N ALA A 162 2.54 -20.07 8.70
CA ALA A 162 2.99 -19.06 9.66
C ALA A 162 1.84 -18.45 10.51
N PHE A 163 0.60 -18.83 10.25
CA PHE A 163 -0.60 -18.23 10.87
C PHE A 163 -1.42 -19.26 11.65
N ARG A 164 -2.21 -18.77 12.63
CA ARG A 164 -3.20 -19.53 13.37
C ARG A 164 -4.51 -18.72 13.48
N PRO A 165 -5.65 -19.22 12.99
CA PRO A 165 -5.79 -20.41 12.14
C PRO A 165 -5.04 -20.25 10.81
N VAL A 166 -4.77 -21.39 10.12
CA VAL A 166 -4.07 -21.38 8.82
C VAL A 166 -5.00 -20.82 7.74
N PRO A 167 -4.63 -19.75 7.03
CA PRO A 167 -5.44 -19.20 5.93
C PRO A 167 -5.40 -20.12 4.69
N ARG A 168 -6.32 -19.88 3.76
CA ARG A 168 -6.39 -20.64 2.50
C ARG A 168 -5.23 -20.37 1.53
N VAL A 169 -4.63 -19.17 1.62
CA VAL A 169 -3.59 -18.70 0.70
C VAL A 169 -2.38 -18.17 1.44
N ASP A 170 -1.25 -18.13 0.77
CA ASP A 170 -0.05 -17.50 1.28
C ASP A 170 -0.17 -15.98 1.31
N SER A 171 0.72 -15.36 2.07
CA SER A 171 0.82 -13.92 2.22
C SER A 171 2.03 -13.34 1.50
N GLY A 172 1.94 -12.05 1.20
CA GLY A 172 3.04 -11.24 0.72
C GLY A 172 3.28 -10.03 1.61
N ILE A 173 4.53 -9.72 1.89
CA ILE A 173 4.92 -8.49 2.56
C ILE A 173 4.97 -7.40 1.49
N LEU A 174 3.97 -6.53 1.48
CA LEU A 174 3.85 -5.39 0.58
C LEU A 174 4.33 -4.13 1.29
N ARG A 175 5.25 -3.39 0.69
CA ARG A 175 5.70 -2.09 1.18
C ARG A 175 5.34 -0.99 0.20
N LEU A 176 4.68 0.03 0.72
CA LEU A 176 4.49 1.33 0.11
C LEU A 176 5.43 2.30 0.78
N GLU A 177 6.17 3.07 0.02
CA GLU A 177 7.07 4.09 0.55
C GLU A 177 6.79 5.41 -0.16
N ARG A 178 6.49 6.46 0.61
CA ARG A 178 6.30 7.80 0.04
C ARG A 178 7.64 8.33 -0.43
N ARG A 179 7.69 8.80 -1.67
CA ARG A 179 8.89 9.41 -2.22
C ARG A 179 9.18 10.74 -1.53
N THR A 180 10.43 11.00 -1.21
CA THR A 180 10.89 12.29 -0.67
C THR A 180 10.60 13.44 -1.65
N ARG A 181 10.80 13.15 -2.95
CA ARG A 181 10.42 14.04 -4.06
C ARG A 181 9.53 13.28 -5.02
N PRO A 182 8.30 13.73 -5.25
CA PRO A 182 7.43 13.14 -6.25
C PRO A 182 8.08 13.16 -7.65
N LEU A 183 7.80 12.14 -8.47
CA LEU A 183 8.32 12.05 -9.84
C LEU A 183 7.63 13.02 -10.81
N ILE A 184 6.54 13.65 -10.36
CA ILE A 184 5.82 14.74 -11.06
C ILE A 184 5.64 15.85 -10.03
N GLU A 185 6.21 17.02 -10.32
CA GLU A 185 6.13 18.19 -9.46
C GLU A 185 4.81 18.93 -9.63
N GLY A 186 4.39 19.64 -8.58
CA GLY A 186 3.16 20.41 -8.60
C GLY A 186 1.87 19.56 -8.46
N ALA A 187 0.93 20.03 -7.67
CA ALA A 187 -0.36 19.36 -7.48
C ALA A 187 -1.22 19.30 -8.76
N PRO A 188 -1.26 20.37 -9.60
CA PRO A 188 -2.00 20.32 -10.86
C PRO A 188 -1.46 19.29 -11.84
N ALA A 189 -0.13 19.16 -11.96
CA ALA A 189 0.48 18.16 -12.85
C ALA A 189 0.21 16.73 -12.37
N ARG A 190 0.26 16.48 -11.06
CA ARG A 190 -0.13 15.17 -10.50
C ARG A 190 -1.62 14.87 -10.69
N ALA A 191 -2.49 15.87 -10.64
CA ALA A 191 -3.90 15.69 -10.97
C ALA A 191 -4.08 15.30 -12.45
N ALA A 192 -3.46 16.03 -13.37
CA ALA A 192 -3.49 15.72 -14.80
C ALA A 192 -2.92 14.34 -15.14
N TYR A 193 -1.88 13.89 -14.41
CA TYR A 193 -1.37 12.53 -14.53
C TYR A 193 -2.42 11.49 -14.10
N ARG A 194 -3.07 11.70 -12.95
CA ARG A 194 -4.12 10.79 -12.49
C ARG A 194 -5.28 10.69 -13.47
N ASP A 195 -5.72 11.82 -14.02
CA ASP A 195 -6.81 11.86 -15.01
C ASP A 195 -6.42 11.10 -16.29
N LEU A 196 -5.17 11.27 -16.77
CA LEU A 196 -4.67 10.53 -17.92
C LEU A 196 -4.65 9.02 -17.68
N VAL A 197 -4.20 8.60 -16.49
CA VAL A 197 -4.16 7.19 -16.09
C VAL A 197 -5.57 6.62 -15.98
N GLU A 198 -6.51 7.33 -15.35
CA GLU A 198 -7.91 6.91 -15.23
C GLU A 198 -8.56 6.76 -16.60
N LEU A 199 -8.33 7.70 -17.51
CA LEU A 199 -8.80 7.59 -18.90
C LEU A 199 -8.23 6.36 -19.60
N GLY A 200 -6.94 6.08 -19.48
CA GLY A 200 -6.34 4.90 -20.10
C GLY A 200 -6.89 3.58 -19.54
N PHE A 201 -7.18 3.54 -18.23
CA PHE A 201 -7.79 2.37 -17.60
C PHE A 201 -9.31 2.26 -17.76
N SER A 202 -9.96 3.24 -18.39
CA SER A 202 -11.42 3.19 -18.65
C SER A 202 -11.83 2.04 -19.57
N GLY A 203 -10.86 1.46 -20.32
CA GLY A 203 -11.11 0.34 -21.25
C GLY A 203 -11.88 0.73 -22.52
N THR A 204 -12.20 2.02 -22.69
CA THR A 204 -12.96 2.52 -23.83
C THR A 204 -12.09 2.48 -25.09
N GLY A 205 -12.35 1.56 -26.00
CA GLY A 205 -11.60 1.41 -27.26
C GLY A 205 -10.66 0.18 -27.31
N GLY A 206 -10.62 -0.64 -26.25
CA GLY A 206 -9.89 -1.93 -26.25
C GLY A 206 -8.39 -1.82 -25.98
N THR A 207 -7.72 -0.78 -26.49
CA THR A 207 -6.27 -0.57 -26.28
C THR A 207 -6.01 0.72 -25.49
N LEU A 208 -4.81 0.83 -24.91
CA LEU A 208 -4.38 2.05 -24.22
C LEU A 208 -4.36 3.24 -25.18
N PHE A 209 -3.86 3.06 -26.40
CA PHE A 209 -3.82 4.09 -27.43
C PHE A 209 -5.22 4.61 -27.76
N ALA A 210 -6.16 3.70 -28.04
CA ALA A 210 -7.54 4.06 -28.38
C ALA A 210 -8.25 4.80 -27.24
N SER A 211 -8.02 4.38 -25.99
CA SER A 211 -8.56 5.07 -24.82
C SER A 211 -8.06 6.51 -24.71
N LEU A 212 -6.76 6.73 -24.89
CA LEU A 212 -6.12 8.05 -24.70
C LEU A 212 -6.35 9.01 -25.87
N ARG A 213 -6.60 8.51 -27.09
CA ARG A 213 -6.91 9.35 -28.27
C ARG A 213 -8.14 10.26 -28.08
N ARG A 214 -8.96 9.97 -27.10
CA ARG A 214 -10.16 10.78 -26.78
C ARG A 214 -9.81 12.13 -26.16
N ALA A 215 -8.64 12.26 -25.54
CA ALA A 215 -8.22 13.48 -24.85
C ALA A 215 -6.84 14.00 -25.27
N VAL A 216 -6.10 13.22 -26.07
CA VAL A 216 -4.75 13.57 -26.51
C VAL A 216 -4.68 13.57 -28.05
N PRO A 217 -4.17 14.64 -28.69
CA PRO A 217 -3.98 14.70 -30.12
C PRO A 217 -3.12 13.53 -30.64
N ALA A 218 -3.54 12.92 -31.75
CA ALA A 218 -2.93 11.70 -32.29
C ALA A 218 -1.41 11.82 -32.48
N ARG A 219 -0.91 12.95 -33.01
CA ARG A 219 0.53 13.18 -33.22
C ARG A 219 1.33 13.12 -31.91
N ARG A 220 0.87 13.79 -30.86
CA ARG A 220 1.52 13.76 -29.53
C ARG A 220 1.45 12.37 -28.90
N LEU A 221 0.33 11.69 -29.05
CA LEU A 221 0.14 10.36 -28.51
C LEU A 221 1.06 9.33 -29.20
N THR A 222 1.17 9.37 -30.53
CA THR A 222 2.08 8.50 -31.30
C THR A 222 3.52 8.70 -30.84
N GLU A 223 3.96 9.95 -30.69
CA GLU A 223 5.29 10.24 -30.18
C GLU A 223 5.51 9.77 -28.73
N GLY A 224 4.48 9.95 -27.88
CA GLY A 224 4.51 9.47 -26.50
C GLY A 224 4.64 7.95 -26.41
N PHE A 225 3.91 7.21 -27.23
CA PHE A 225 4.00 5.75 -27.30
C PHE A 225 5.37 5.30 -27.79
N ARG A 226 5.90 5.93 -28.85
CA ARG A 226 7.23 5.63 -29.35
C ARG A 226 8.31 5.84 -28.27
N ARG A 227 8.28 6.96 -27.55
CA ARG A 227 9.25 7.26 -26.48
C ARG A 227 9.10 6.32 -25.28
N ALA A 228 7.89 5.91 -24.96
CA ALA A 228 7.61 4.97 -23.88
C ALA A 228 7.89 3.50 -24.28
N GLY A 229 8.23 3.21 -25.53
CA GLY A 229 8.41 1.84 -26.01
C GLY A 229 7.10 1.02 -25.92
N LEU A 230 5.97 1.66 -26.25
CA LEU A 230 4.65 1.04 -26.26
C LEU A 230 4.16 0.85 -27.69
N ALA A 231 3.63 -0.33 -27.98
CA ALA A 231 2.90 -0.59 -29.23
C ALA A 231 1.48 0.00 -29.13
N GLN A 232 0.87 0.37 -30.27
CA GLN A 232 -0.48 0.97 -30.28
C GLN A 232 -1.60 -0.02 -29.85
N ASP A 233 -1.34 -1.29 -29.98
CA ASP A 233 -2.22 -2.39 -29.53
C ASP A 233 -2.00 -2.77 -28.06
N THR A 234 -1.11 -2.11 -27.35
CA THR A 234 -0.81 -2.41 -25.95
C THR A 234 -2.07 -2.33 -25.09
N VAL A 235 -2.39 -3.42 -24.39
CA VAL A 235 -3.40 -3.44 -23.34
C VAL A 235 -2.89 -2.67 -22.12
N VAL A 236 -3.73 -1.81 -21.55
CA VAL A 236 -3.38 -0.87 -20.47
C VAL A 236 -2.63 -1.53 -19.30
N ALA A 237 -3.02 -2.75 -18.93
CA ALA A 237 -2.42 -3.47 -17.81
C ALA A 237 -0.94 -3.84 -18.02
N PHE A 238 -0.45 -3.87 -19.24
CA PHE A 238 0.95 -4.19 -19.56
C PHE A 238 1.86 -2.96 -19.63
N ALA A 239 1.30 -1.75 -19.65
CA ALA A 239 2.10 -0.54 -19.56
C ALA A 239 2.61 -0.34 -18.13
N SER A 240 3.93 -0.37 -17.95
CA SER A 240 4.58 -0.19 -16.66
C SER A 240 4.46 1.25 -16.15
N PRO A 241 4.55 1.51 -14.83
CA PRO A 241 4.54 2.86 -14.28
C PRO A 241 5.60 3.79 -14.87
N ALA A 242 6.78 3.25 -15.22
CA ALA A 242 7.84 4.03 -15.86
C ALA A 242 7.42 4.47 -17.28
N GLN A 243 6.81 3.57 -18.05
CA GLN A 243 6.27 3.88 -19.38
C GLN A 243 5.14 4.93 -19.30
N TRP A 244 4.28 4.86 -18.29
CA TRP A 244 3.26 5.87 -18.04
C TRP A 244 3.83 7.25 -17.73
N LEU A 245 4.93 7.34 -16.96
CA LEU A 245 5.61 8.60 -16.70
C LEU A 245 6.21 9.19 -17.97
N THR A 246 6.87 8.37 -18.79
CA THR A 246 7.44 8.80 -20.08
C THR A 246 6.33 9.27 -21.03
N LEU A 247 5.24 8.52 -21.12
CA LEU A 247 4.07 8.89 -21.92
C LEU A 247 3.49 10.23 -21.47
N PHE A 248 3.23 10.40 -20.17
CA PHE A 248 2.67 11.63 -19.60
C PHE A 248 3.54 12.86 -19.91
N ARG A 249 4.85 12.78 -19.66
CA ARG A 249 5.80 13.87 -19.93
C ARG A 249 5.86 14.26 -21.39
N THR A 250 5.62 13.30 -22.30
CA THR A 250 5.62 13.57 -23.74
C THR A 250 4.32 14.23 -24.21
N VAL A 251 3.17 13.79 -23.69
CA VAL A 251 1.85 14.32 -24.12
C VAL A 251 1.47 15.63 -23.42
N ARG A 252 2.11 15.92 -22.28
CA ARG A 252 1.90 17.12 -21.44
C ARG A 252 3.26 17.74 -21.08
N PRO A 253 4.00 18.32 -22.02
CA PRO A 253 5.35 18.85 -21.76
C PRO A 253 5.35 20.02 -20.76
N ASP A 254 4.23 20.77 -20.65
CA ASP A 254 4.10 21.93 -19.76
C ASP A 254 3.73 21.51 -18.30
N ALA A 255 3.67 20.21 -18.00
CA ALA A 255 3.30 19.65 -16.70
C ALA A 255 4.50 18.99 -15.96
N GLY A 256 5.73 19.31 -16.37
CA GLY A 256 6.99 18.79 -15.80
C GLY A 256 7.65 19.76 -14.85
#